data_6002d40226fba2a13ed6515f7dd41258
#
_entry.id   6002d40226fba2a13ed6515f7dd41258
#
_cell.length_a   1.000
_cell.length_b   1.000
_cell.length_c   1.000
_cell.angle_alpha   90.00
_cell.angle_beta   90.00
_cell.angle_gamma   90.00
#
_symmetry.space_group_name_H-M   'P 1'
#
loop_
_entity.id
_entity.type
_entity.pdbx_description
1 polymer ?
#
loop_
_entity_poly.entity_id
_entity_poly.type
_entity_poly.pdbx_seq_one_letter_code
_entity_poly.pdbx_strand_id
1 'polypeptide(L)'
;PQFTQGGKYIVFHNGAPIGRIGDKESFVYGLQCARRSRTISSDACIASDGDHVHIWTDSGRVSRPVFVVHKDGSLGCTPTQVSDLKDGRLRWDDLFSLGIIENLSIYEEENALIALKPEQTTKDHTHCELDPALILGTLASTIPYPDHNQSPRNVYQAAMGKQAMGVYASNYAKRFDTNGHIMHYPQKPLVTTRVAKALCGDDLPAGTQAIVAIMCFGGYNQEDSLLFNKSAIERGFFRSTTYRTYAKSNASSRQAPASEFKKQDTYGSITSKLDPDGLTFPNQKIKKGDAIFCNVTPGKKFPHIIKNKKASGVVDSTILFQNANGGQTAKTRIREQRIPEMGDKFSSRHG
;
A
#
# COMPACT_ATOMS: atom_id res chain seq x y z
N PRO A 1 -17.36 -32.40 15.10
CA PRO A 1 -18.27 -31.72 16.04
C PRO A 1 -19.72 -31.88 15.56
N GLN A 2 -20.61 -32.19 16.48
CA GLN A 2 -22.06 -32.42 16.15
C GLN A 2 -22.92 -31.38 16.87
N PHE A 3 -23.91 -30.85 16.17
CA PHE A 3 -24.95 -30.01 16.77
C PHE A 3 -25.91 -30.84 17.60
N THR A 4 -26.31 -30.33 18.76
CA THR A 4 -27.24 -31.00 19.67
C THR A 4 -28.53 -30.20 19.84
N GLN A 5 -29.71 -30.86 19.78
CA GLN A 5 -30.96 -30.21 20.14
C GLN A 5 -30.90 -29.91 21.68
N GLY A 6 -31.07 -28.62 22.04
CA GLY A 6 -31.04 -28.22 23.44
C GLY A 6 -29.64 -27.92 24.03
N GLY A 7 -28.61 -27.86 23.20
CA GLY A 7 -27.26 -27.45 23.66
C GLY A 7 -27.27 -26.04 24.25
N LYS A 8 -26.39 -25.82 25.25
CA LYS A 8 -26.27 -24.54 25.98
C LYS A 8 -25.68 -23.42 25.11
N TYR A 9 -24.68 -23.74 24.27
CA TYR A 9 -23.89 -22.76 23.53
C TYR A 9 -24.38 -22.61 22.10
N ILE A 10 -24.52 -21.37 21.63
CA ILE A 10 -24.95 -21.08 20.27
C ILE A 10 -23.73 -20.93 19.36
N VAL A 11 -23.78 -21.52 18.18
CA VAL A 11 -22.74 -21.43 17.14
C VAL A 11 -23.19 -20.50 16.03
N PHE A 12 -22.36 -19.52 15.73
CA PHE A 12 -22.56 -18.59 14.63
C PHE A 12 -21.53 -18.84 13.51
N HIS A 13 -21.99 -18.78 12.28
CA HIS A 13 -21.13 -18.79 11.10
C HIS A 13 -21.36 -17.52 10.29
N ASN A 14 -20.32 -16.70 10.15
CA ASN A 14 -20.37 -15.39 9.51
C ASN A 14 -21.55 -14.53 10.03
N GLY A 15 -21.76 -14.53 11.34
CA GLY A 15 -22.82 -13.78 12.00
C GLY A 15 -24.20 -14.43 12.01
N ALA A 16 -24.42 -15.53 11.28
CA ALA A 16 -25.69 -16.24 11.27
C ALA A 16 -25.67 -17.42 12.26
N PRO A 17 -26.69 -17.60 13.14
CA PRO A 17 -26.77 -18.75 14.02
C PRO A 17 -27.03 -20.03 13.20
N ILE A 18 -26.19 -21.05 13.36
CA ILE A 18 -26.29 -22.31 12.62
C ILE A 18 -26.66 -23.50 13.50
N GLY A 19 -26.53 -23.40 14.79
CA GLY A 19 -26.89 -24.52 15.69
C GLY A 19 -26.49 -24.29 17.14
N ARG A 20 -26.66 -25.32 17.95
CA ARG A 20 -26.28 -25.35 19.37
C ARG A 20 -25.39 -26.53 19.67
N ILE A 21 -24.55 -26.40 20.67
CA ILE A 21 -23.63 -27.44 21.12
C ILE A 21 -23.67 -27.57 22.65
N GLY A 22 -23.38 -28.76 23.17
CA GLY A 22 -23.34 -29.04 24.61
C GLY A 22 -22.00 -28.73 25.24
N ASP A 23 -20.89 -29.02 24.53
CA ASP A 23 -19.52 -28.81 25.00
C ASP A 23 -18.77 -27.84 24.06
N LYS A 24 -18.53 -26.65 24.59
CA LYS A 24 -17.89 -25.57 23.82
C LYS A 24 -16.40 -25.84 23.57
N GLU A 25 -15.69 -26.31 24.60
CA GLU A 25 -14.24 -26.48 24.53
C GLU A 25 -13.85 -27.59 23.57
N SER A 26 -14.52 -28.74 23.65
CA SER A 26 -14.30 -29.86 22.75
C SER A 26 -14.65 -29.50 21.30
N PHE A 27 -15.70 -28.70 21.09
CA PHE A 27 -16.11 -28.25 19.77
C PHE A 27 -15.07 -27.30 19.15
N VAL A 28 -14.63 -26.29 19.88
CA VAL A 28 -13.60 -25.31 19.42
C VAL A 28 -12.30 -26.04 19.13
N TYR A 29 -11.85 -26.90 20.05
CA TYR A 29 -10.64 -27.69 19.86
C TYR A 29 -10.72 -28.60 18.62
N GLY A 30 -11.85 -29.26 18.41
CA GLY A 30 -12.07 -30.09 17.23
C GLY A 30 -11.98 -29.29 15.91
N LEU A 31 -12.51 -28.07 15.87
CA LEU A 31 -12.38 -27.18 14.72
C LEU A 31 -10.95 -26.67 14.52
N GLN A 32 -10.23 -26.35 15.59
CA GLN A 32 -8.82 -25.97 15.52
C GLN A 32 -7.97 -27.13 14.97
N CYS A 33 -8.22 -28.37 15.41
CA CYS A 33 -7.56 -29.55 14.86
C CYS A 33 -7.86 -29.72 13.35
N ALA A 34 -9.12 -29.50 12.95
CA ALA A 34 -9.53 -29.55 11.56
C ALA A 34 -8.85 -28.46 10.71
N ARG A 35 -8.63 -27.26 11.27
CA ARG A 35 -7.84 -26.19 10.63
C ARG A 35 -6.36 -26.59 10.50
N ARG A 36 -5.75 -27.08 11.55
CA ARG A 36 -4.36 -27.55 11.57
C ARG A 36 -4.12 -28.71 10.58
N SER A 37 -5.10 -29.62 10.42
CA SER A 37 -5.04 -30.69 9.43
C SER A 37 -5.46 -30.29 8.02
N ARG A 38 -5.77 -28.99 7.79
CA ARG A 38 -6.31 -28.46 6.54
C ARG A 38 -7.59 -29.11 6.02
N THR A 39 -8.35 -29.77 6.89
CA THR A 39 -9.69 -30.24 6.55
C THR A 39 -10.66 -29.06 6.32
N ILE A 40 -10.40 -27.94 7.01
CA ILE A 40 -11.03 -26.65 6.75
C ILE A 40 -9.94 -25.62 6.39
N SER A 41 -10.34 -24.47 5.84
CA SER A 41 -9.39 -23.41 5.43
C SER A 41 -8.51 -22.99 6.60
N SER A 42 -7.21 -22.78 6.32
CA SER A 42 -6.23 -22.24 7.28
C SER A 42 -6.58 -20.83 7.75
N ASP A 43 -7.44 -20.12 7.02
CA ASP A 43 -7.87 -18.76 7.32
C ASP A 43 -9.17 -18.72 8.14
N ALA A 44 -9.77 -19.86 8.42
CA ALA A 44 -10.98 -19.92 9.25
C ALA A 44 -10.66 -19.43 10.68
N CYS A 45 -11.39 -18.42 11.13
CA CYS A 45 -11.31 -17.92 12.48
C CYS A 45 -12.32 -18.64 13.37
N ILE A 46 -11.88 -19.12 14.54
CA ILE A 46 -12.70 -19.88 15.50
C ILE A 46 -12.52 -19.24 16.87
N ALA A 47 -13.43 -18.42 17.28
CA ALA A 47 -13.38 -17.76 18.58
C ALA A 47 -14.57 -18.13 19.45
N SER A 48 -14.41 -18.09 20.76
CA SER A 48 -15.47 -18.29 21.72
C SER A 48 -15.61 -17.07 22.63
N ASP A 49 -16.85 -16.63 22.82
CA ASP A 49 -17.19 -15.53 23.70
C ASP A 49 -18.39 -15.94 24.57
N GLY A 50 -18.20 -15.98 25.89
CA GLY A 50 -19.25 -16.34 26.82
C GLY A 50 -19.98 -17.63 26.44
N ASP A 51 -21.24 -17.51 26.08
CA ASP A 51 -22.12 -18.61 25.67
C ASP A 51 -22.18 -18.83 24.16
N HIS A 52 -21.28 -18.21 23.40
CA HIS A 52 -21.27 -18.30 21.94
C HIS A 52 -19.95 -18.83 21.39
N VAL A 53 -20.03 -19.47 20.21
CA VAL A 53 -18.89 -19.81 19.38
C VAL A 53 -19.08 -19.17 18.02
N HIS A 54 -18.11 -18.44 17.59
CA HIS A 54 -18.11 -17.73 16.33
C HIS A 54 -17.11 -18.36 15.37
N ILE A 55 -17.57 -18.63 14.16
CA ILE A 55 -16.78 -19.15 13.05
C ILE A 55 -16.89 -18.13 11.92
N TRP A 56 -15.77 -17.58 11.47
CA TRP A 56 -15.72 -16.70 10.31
C TRP A 56 -14.86 -17.32 9.22
N THR A 57 -15.39 -17.34 8.02
CA THR A 57 -14.75 -17.88 6.81
C THR A 57 -14.73 -16.88 5.66
N ASP A 58 -15.31 -15.68 5.84
CA ASP A 58 -15.33 -14.61 4.87
C ASP A 58 -13.92 -14.04 4.66
N SER A 59 -13.67 -13.45 3.49
CA SER A 59 -12.39 -12.85 3.14
C SER A 59 -12.19 -11.46 3.81
N GLY A 60 -10.95 -10.99 3.84
CA GLY A 60 -10.61 -9.63 4.32
C GLY A 60 -10.41 -9.51 5.84
N ARG A 61 -10.46 -10.60 6.59
CA ARG A 61 -10.16 -10.62 8.02
C ARG A 61 -8.64 -10.48 8.26
N VAL A 62 -8.29 -9.75 9.32
CA VAL A 62 -6.90 -9.62 9.75
C VAL A 62 -6.51 -10.83 10.60
N SER A 63 -5.44 -11.51 10.22
CA SER A 63 -4.83 -12.61 10.96
C SER A 63 -3.31 -12.57 10.82
N ARG A 64 -2.62 -13.20 11.74
CA ARG A 64 -1.15 -13.31 11.71
C ARG A 64 -0.70 -14.74 12.04
N PRO A 65 0.39 -15.23 11.43
CA PRO A 65 0.93 -16.54 11.71
C PRO A 65 1.67 -16.56 13.05
N VAL A 66 1.48 -17.61 13.83
CA VAL A 66 2.17 -17.88 15.11
C VAL A 66 2.53 -19.35 15.19
N PHE A 67 3.55 -19.70 15.98
CA PHE A 67 3.84 -21.08 16.29
C PHE A 67 2.81 -21.66 17.26
N VAL A 68 2.44 -22.90 17.03
CA VAL A 68 1.62 -23.69 17.96
C VAL A 68 2.48 -24.23 19.09
N VAL A 69 2.02 -24.07 20.34
CA VAL A 69 2.64 -24.67 21.54
C VAL A 69 1.82 -25.88 21.93
N HIS A 70 2.49 -27.01 22.18
CA HIS A 70 1.86 -28.24 22.63
C HIS A 70 1.52 -28.20 24.14
N LYS A 71 0.63 -29.07 24.58
CA LYS A 71 0.19 -29.13 25.97
C LYS A 71 1.30 -29.39 27.02
N ASP A 72 2.44 -29.90 26.59
CA ASP A 72 3.63 -30.07 27.40
C ASP A 72 4.51 -28.81 27.51
N GLY A 73 4.15 -27.73 26.79
CA GLY A 73 4.89 -26.48 26.69
C GLY A 73 5.97 -26.49 25.61
N SER A 74 6.11 -27.58 24.87
CA SER A 74 7.08 -27.64 23.76
C SER A 74 6.57 -26.90 22.53
N LEU A 75 7.51 -26.31 21.78
CA LEU A 75 7.19 -25.64 20.52
C LEU A 75 6.94 -26.70 19.43
N GLY A 76 5.91 -26.48 18.61
CA GLY A 76 5.60 -27.36 17.48
C GLY A 76 6.68 -27.39 16.38
N CYS A 77 7.61 -26.44 16.41
CA CYS A 77 8.69 -26.31 15.44
C CYS A 77 10.01 -26.87 15.99
N THR A 78 10.66 -27.76 15.24
CA THR A 78 11.97 -28.31 15.58
C THR A 78 13.10 -27.59 14.82
N PRO A 79 14.34 -27.57 15.36
CA PRO A 79 15.48 -26.98 14.65
C PRO A 79 15.76 -27.62 13.28
N THR A 80 15.44 -28.91 13.10
CA THR A 80 15.57 -29.62 11.83
C THR A 80 14.61 -29.06 10.79
N GLN A 81 13.36 -28.78 11.15
CA GLN A 81 12.37 -28.18 10.24
C GLN A 81 12.75 -26.76 9.84
N VAL A 82 13.38 -25.99 10.73
CA VAL A 82 13.92 -24.67 10.38
C VAL A 82 15.05 -24.79 9.37
N SER A 83 15.94 -25.83 9.51
CA SER A 83 16.99 -26.09 8.53
C SER A 83 16.39 -26.51 7.18
N ASP A 84 15.42 -27.39 7.20
CA ASP A 84 14.74 -27.88 6.00
C ASP A 84 14.03 -26.76 5.24
N LEU A 85 13.43 -25.79 5.97
CA LEU A 85 12.85 -24.59 5.38
C LEU A 85 13.91 -23.69 4.72
N LYS A 86 15.07 -23.50 5.37
CA LYS A 86 16.19 -22.72 4.83
C LYS A 86 16.79 -23.36 3.58
N ASP A 87 16.86 -24.68 3.57
CA ASP A 87 17.42 -25.48 2.45
C ASP A 87 16.39 -25.69 1.32
N GLY A 88 15.16 -25.20 1.49
CA GLY A 88 14.08 -25.32 0.51
C GLY A 88 13.48 -26.75 0.41
N ARG A 89 13.78 -27.64 1.36
CA ARG A 89 13.16 -28.96 1.46
C ARG A 89 11.73 -28.91 1.97
N LEU A 90 11.42 -27.93 2.83
CA LEU A 90 10.08 -27.59 3.27
C LEU A 90 9.67 -26.23 2.70
N ARG A 91 8.40 -26.09 2.38
CA ARG A 91 7.79 -24.82 2.01
C ARG A 91 7.09 -24.19 3.22
N TRP A 92 6.86 -22.88 3.16
CA TRP A 92 6.10 -22.18 4.18
C TRP A 92 4.71 -22.79 4.42
N ASP A 93 4.04 -23.18 3.32
CA ASP A 93 2.72 -23.81 3.37
C ASP A 93 2.72 -25.19 4.07
N ASP A 94 3.84 -25.91 4.01
CA ASP A 94 3.95 -27.21 4.65
C ASP A 94 3.93 -27.09 6.18
N LEU A 95 4.41 -25.96 6.73
CA LEU A 95 4.35 -25.69 8.18
C LEU A 95 2.92 -25.59 8.71
N PHE A 96 2.00 -25.06 7.90
CA PHE A 96 0.55 -25.07 8.22
C PHE A 96 -0.01 -26.50 8.19
N SER A 97 0.38 -27.28 7.15
CA SER A 97 -0.12 -28.65 6.99
C SER A 97 0.37 -29.58 8.10
N LEU A 98 1.56 -29.31 8.63
CA LEU A 98 2.14 -30.03 9.76
C LEU A 98 1.62 -29.55 11.11
N GLY A 99 0.77 -28.51 11.13
CA GLY A 99 0.23 -27.91 12.37
C GLY A 99 1.30 -27.21 13.23
N ILE A 100 2.43 -26.82 12.63
CA ILE A 100 3.54 -26.11 13.31
C ILE A 100 3.19 -24.65 13.51
N ILE A 101 2.57 -24.04 12.51
CA ILE A 101 2.07 -22.67 12.54
C ILE A 101 0.57 -22.64 12.24
N GLU A 102 -0.10 -21.66 12.78
CA GLU A 102 -1.48 -21.35 12.43
C GLU A 102 -1.72 -19.85 12.40
N ASN A 103 -2.74 -19.43 11.63
CA ASN A 103 -3.15 -18.03 11.59
C ASN A 103 -4.12 -17.76 12.74
N LEU A 104 -3.78 -16.81 13.59
CA LEU A 104 -4.68 -16.29 14.62
C LEU A 104 -5.30 -14.97 14.14
N SER A 105 -6.60 -14.88 14.28
CA SER A 105 -7.34 -13.63 14.12
C SER A 105 -7.35 -12.83 15.43
N ILE A 106 -7.73 -11.56 15.34
CA ILE A 106 -7.85 -10.68 16.52
C ILE A 106 -8.78 -11.28 17.58
N TYR A 107 -9.90 -11.90 17.16
CA TYR A 107 -10.85 -12.51 18.09
C TYR A 107 -10.33 -13.77 18.79
N GLU A 108 -9.43 -14.51 18.14
CA GLU A 108 -8.79 -15.69 18.74
C GLU A 108 -7.70 -15.29 19.73
N GLU A 109 -7.01 -14.16 19.49
CA GLU A 109 -5.97 -13.67 20.39
C GLU A 109 -6.48 -13.34 21.79
N GLU A 110 -7.74 -12.92 21.93
CA GLU A 110 -8.35 -12.67 23.24
C GLU A 110 -8.38 -13.93 24.14
N ASN A 111 -8.44 -15.10 23.52
CA ASN A 111 -8.47 -16.40 24.20
C ASN A 111 -7.13 -17.17 24.12
N ALA A 112 -6.07 -16.54 23.63
CA ALA A 112 -4.77 -17.15 23.46
C ALA A 112 -3.75 -16.51 24.41
N LEU A 113 -2.88 -17.35 25.00
CA LEU A 113 -1.70 -16.88 25.70
C LEU A 113 -0.49 -17.12 24.80
N ILE A 114 0.12 -16.04 24.31
CA ILE A 114 1.18 -16.08 23.32
C ILE A 114 2.50 -15.72 23.98
N ALA A 115 3.47 -16.63 23.93
CA ALA A 115 4.83 -16.37 24.40
C ALA A 115 5.58 -15.50 23.38
N LEU A 116 6.41 -14.58 23.86
CA LEU A 116 7.21 -13.69 23.00
C LEU A 116 8.41 -14.40 22.36
N LYS A 117 9.00 -15.34 23.09
CA LYS A 117 10.19 -16.11 22.67
C LYS A 117 10.02 -17.59 23.00
N PRO A 118 10.64 -18.48 22.21
CA PRO A 118 10.59 -19.92 22.45
C PRO A 118 11.04 -20.35 23.86
N GLU A 119 12.02 -19.65 24.44
CA GLU A 119 12.54 -19.96 25.78
C GLU A 119 11.56 -19.61 26.90
N GLN A 120 10.54 -18.84 26.62
CA GLN A 120 9.52 -18.38 27.55
C GLN A 120 8.27 -19.25 27.53
N THR A 121 8.19 -20.26 26.66
CA THR A 121 7.01 -21.13 26.57
C THR A 121 6.84 -21.96 27.83
N THR A 122 5.60 -22.04 28.29
CA THR A 122 5.17 -22.88 29.42
C THR A 122 3.94 -23.68 29.02
N LYS A 123 3.47 -24.57 29.90
CA LYS A 123 2.26 -25.37 29.64
C LYS A 123 0.98 -24.55 29.47
N ASP A 124 0.99 -23.32 29.97
CA ASP A 124 -0.17 -22.41 29.89
C ASP A 124 -0.23 -21.67 28.59
N HIS A 125 0.90 -21.57 27.89
CA HIS A 125 0.94 -20.89 26.59
C HIS A 125 0.29 -21.76 25.51
N THR A 126 -0.51 -21.12 24.67
CA THR A 126 -1.18 -21.75 23.52
C THR A 126 -0.35 -21.59 22.24
N HIS A 127 0.37 -20.49 22.13
CA HIS A 127 1.15 -20.11 20.96
C HIS A 127 2.45 -19.41 21.37
N CYS A 128 3.33 -19.23 20.38
CA CYS A 128 4.54 -18.45 20.48
C CYS A 128 4.72 -17.60 19.23
N GLU A 129 5.23 -16.39 19.39
CA GLU A 129 5.59 -15.52 18.27
C GLU A 129 6.66 -16.17 17.38
N LEU A 130 6.58 -15.94 16.07
CA LEU A 130 7.64 -16.36 15.14
C LEU A 130 8.94 -15.58 15.40
N ASP A 131 8.81 -14.27 15.61
CA ASP A 131 9.90 -13.36 15.96
C ASP A 131 9.31 -12.16 16.72
N PRO A 132 9.91 -11.71 17.82
CA PRO A 132 9.44 -10.52 18.54
C PRO A 132 9.33 -9.25 17.68
N ALA A 133 10.15 -9.15 16.63
CA ALA A 133 10.11 -8.02 15.70
C ALA A 133 8.82 -7.95 14.86
N LEU A 134 8.03 -9.04 14.80
CA LEU A 134 6.75 -9.06 14.06
C LEU A 134 5.63 -8.23 14.73
N ILE A 135 5.86 -7.72 15.94
CA ILE A 135 5.00 -6.68 16.53
C ILE A 135 4.96 -5.43 15.63
N LEU A 136 6.03 -5.18 14.88
CA LEU A 136 6.08 -4.16 13.87
C LEU A 136 5.41 -4.66 12.59
N GLY A 137 4.50 -3.86 12.03
CA GLY A 137 3.94 -4.10 10.70
C GLY A 137 4.99 -3.95 9.59
N THR A 138 4.63 -4.29 8.36
CA THR A 138 5.53 -4.24 7.20
C THR A 138 6.23 -2.88 7.04
N LEU A 139 5.49 -1.78 7.17
CA LEU A 139 6.05 -0.43 7.02
C LEU A 139 6.98 -0.05 8.18
N ALA A 140 6.58 -0.34 9.42
CA ALA A 140 7.42 -0.07 10.59
C ALA A 140 8.70 -0.93 10.58
N SER A 141 8.65 -2.11 10.00
CA SER A 141 9.81 -3.00 9.85
C SER A 141 10.85 -2.49 8.82
N THR A 142 10.54 -1.46 8.06
CA THR A 142 11.50 -0.79 7.17
C THR A 142 12.35 0.26 7.89
N ILE A 143 11.98 0.63 9.11
CA ILE A 143 12.70 1.62 9.91
C ILE A 143 13.97 0.99 10.47
N PRO A 144 15.16 1.57 10.23
CA PRO A 144 16.37 1.06 10.82
C PRO A 144 16.42 1.38 12.32
N TYR A 145 16.80 0.42 13.15
CA TYR A 145 16.88 0.55 14.61
C TYR A 145 15.63 1.20 15.25
N PRO A 146 14.45 0.63 15.06
CA PRO A 146 13.19 1.23 15.55
C PRO A 146 13.12 1.25 17.08
N ASP A 147 13.83 0.36 17.76
CA ASP A 147 13.97 0.29 19.23
C ASP A 147 14.81 1.45 19.82
N HIS A 148 15.62 2.14 19.00
CA HIS A 148 16.36 3.32 19.38
C HIS A 148 15.55 4.61 19.28
N ASN A 149 14.37 4.57 18.66
CA ASN A 149 13.49 5.73 18.51
C ASN A 149 12.42 5.75 19.62
N GLN A 150 11.93 6.94 19.90
CA GLN A 150 10.68 7.08 20.65
C GLN A 150 9.52 6.53 19.82
N SER A 151 8.58 5.78 20.45
CA SER A 151 7.50 5.10 19.73
C SER A 151 6.66 6.01 18.81
N PRO A 152 6.29 7.27 19.18
CA PRO A 152 5.58 8.15 18.26
C PRO A 152 6.35 8.44 16.97
N ARG A 153 7.69 8.47 17.02
CA ARG A 153 8.51 8.72 15.82
C ARG A 153 8.46 7.56 14.83
N ASN A 154 8.39 6.33 15.31
CA ASN A 154 8.16 5.17 14.44
C ASN A 154 6.78 5.24 13.77
N VAL A 155 5.74 5.69 14.48
CA VAL A 155 4.41 5.90 13.90
C VAL A 155 4.44 6.98 12.82
N TYR A 156 5.11 8.11 13.08
CA TYR A 156 5.25 9.17 12.08
C TYR A 156 6.02 8.70 10.85
N GLN A 157 7.11 7.96 11.02
CA GLN A 157 7.86 7.42 9.88
C GLN A 157 7.03 6.41 9.09
N ALA A 158 6.26 5.54 9.73
CA ALA A 158 5.35 4.62 9.05
C ALA A 158 4.30 5.36 8.20
N ALA A 159 3.85 6.54 8.63
CA ALA A 159 2.98 7.41 7.85
C ALA A 159 3.71 8.12 6.70
N MET A 160 4.91 8.66 6.96
CA MET A 160 5.69 9.43 5.98
C MET A 160 6.35 8.56 4.91
N GLY A 161 6.68 7.31 5.21
CA GLY A 161 7.22 6.36 4.23
C GLY A 161 6.28 6.14 3.03
N LYS A 162 4.98 6.29 3.22
CA LYS A 162 3.97 6.22 2.14
C LYS A 162 3.95 7.46 1.24
N GLN A 163 4.57 8.56 1.66
CA GLN A 163 4.61 9.84 0.97
C GLN A 163 6.00 10.14 0.40
N ALA A 164 6.96 9.23 0.60
CA ALA A 164 8.31 9.37 0.08
C ALA A 164 8.33 9.34 -1.45
N MET A 165 9.21 10.12 -2.04
CA MET A 165 9.43 10.16 -3.47
C MET A 165 10.66 9.36 -3.86
N GLY A 166 10.55 8.62 -4.93
CA GLY A 166 11.63 7.85 -5.55
C GLY A 166 11.24 7.51 -6.98
N VAL A 167 11.51 6.29 -7.42
CA VAL A 167 10.97 5.73 -8.67
C VAL A 167 9.92 4.68 -8.28
N TYR A 168 8.65 5.02 -8.37
CA TYR A 168 7.56 4.17 -7.88
C TYR A 168 7.27 2.95 -8.78
N ALA A 169 7.68 3.00 -10.05
CA ALA A 169 7.55 1.89 -10.99
C ALA A 169 8.63 2.00 -12.08
N SER A 170 9.24 0.89 -12.47
CA SER A 170 10.26 0.86 -13.53
C SER A 170 9.73 1.29 -14.89
N ASN A 171 8.45 1.08 -15.16
CA ASN A 171 7.77 1.43 -16.40
C ASN A 171 6.98 2.75 -16.33
N TYR A 172 7.31 3.65 -15.40
CA TYR A 172 6.58 4.91 -15.20
C TYR A 172 6.44 5.73 -16.48
N ALA A 173 7.40 5.65 -17.38
CA ALA A 173 7.38 6.38 -18.66
C ALA A 173 6.23 5.95 -19.59
N LYS A 174 5.75 4.70 -19.45
CA LYS A 174 4.65 4.15 -20.27
C LYS A 174 3.30 4.21 -19.57
N ARG A 175 3.26 4.57 -18.28
CA ARG A 175 2.03 4.61 -17.48
C ARG A 175 1.31 5.94 -17.62
N PHE A 176 -0.01 5.90 -17.57
CA PHE A 176 -0.89 7.08 -17.50
C PHE A 176 -1.58 7.15 -16.13
N ASP A 177 -0.79 7.13 -15.07
CA ASP A 177 -1.30 7.30 -13.72
C ASP A 177 -1.85 8.73 -13.54
N THR A 178 -2.89 8.88 -12.71
CA THR A 178 -3.51 10.19 -12.47
C THR A 178 -2.50 11.21 -11.95
N ASN A 179 -1.67 10.79 -10.99
CA ASN A 179 -0.53 11.55 -10.49
C ASN A 179 0.66 10.60 -10.31
N GLY A 180 1.84 11.05 -10.65
CA GLY A 180 3.09 10.33 -10.42
C GLY A 180 4.17 11.32 -10.04
N HIS A 181 5.03 10.93 -9.09
CA HIS A 181 6.17 11.73 -8.66
C HIS A 181 7.43 10.90 -8.78
N ILE A 182 8.39 11.39 -9.53
CA ILE A 182 9.69 10.74 -9.72
C ILE A 182 10.77 11.67 -9.16
N MET A 183 11.53 11.18 -8.18
CA MET A 183 12.70 11.90 -7.69
C MET A 183 13.86 11.75 -8.68
N HIS A 184 14.56 12.82 -8.95
CA HIS A 184 15.82 12.79 -9.65
C HIS A 184 16.93 12.31 -8.70
N TYR A 185 17.81 11.43 -9.19
CA TYR A 185 18.96 10.91 -8.44
C TYR A 185 18.58 10.25 -7.10
N PRO A 186 17.60 9.31 -7.08
CA PRO A 186 17.33 8.57 -5.86
C PRO A 186 18.53 7.71 -5.50
N GLN A 187 18.77 7.54 -4.19
CA GLN A 187 19.94 6.81 -3.68
C GLN A 187 19.49 5.74 -2.71
N LYS A 188 20.15 4.59 -2.79
CA LYS A 188 20.01 3.52 -1.81
C LYS A 188 20.48 4.02 -0.45
N PRO A 189 19.72 3.80 0.63
CA PRO A 189 20.14 4.22 1.96
C PRO A 189 21.34 3.41 2.46
N LEU A 190 22.20 4.04 3.27
CA LEU A 190 23.36 3.38 3.87
C LEU A 190 22.96 2.23 4.81
N VAL A 191 21.93 2.44 5.61
CA VAL A 191 21.40 1.46 6.55
C VAL A 191 20.02 1.01 6.08
N THR A 192 19.82 -0.29 6.02
CA THR A 192 18.55 -0.87 5.57
C THR A 192 18.18 -2.07 6.44
N THR A 193 16.92 -2.51 6.36
CA THR A 193 16.42 -3.70 7.05
C THR A 193 16.20 -4.85 6.06
N ARG A 194 16.08 -6.08 6.57
CA ARG A 194 15.77 -7.26 5.73
C ARG A 194 14.42 -7.09 5.01
N VAL A 195 13.43 -6.53 5.73
CA VAL A 195 12.10 -6.28 5.16
C VAL A 195 12.17 -5.23 4.06
N ALA A 196 12.91 -4.13 4.25
CA ALA A 196 13.09 -3.12 3.21
C ALA A 196 13.73 -3.69 1.94
N LYS A 197 14.70 -4.60 2.08
CA LYS A 197 15.29 -5.32 0.93
C LYS A 197 14.27 -6.22 0.23
N ALA A 198 13.50 -6.99 1.00
CA ALA A 198 12.45 -7.86 0.44
C ALA A 198 11.35 -7.09 -0.32
N LEU A 199 11.13 -5.82 0.05
CA LEU A 199 10.19 -4.90 -0.62
C LEU A 199 10.82 -4.14 -1.79
N CYS A 200 11.91 -4.61 -2.37
CA CYS A 200 12.64 -3.94 -3.47
C CYS A 200 13.17 -2.54 -3.13
N GLY A 201 13.40 -2.24 -1.84
CA GLY A 201 13.90 -0.95 -1.41
C GLY A 201 15.31 -0.62 -1.91
N ASP A 202 16.08 -1.63 -2.27
CA ASP A 202 17.41 -1.48 -2.86
C ASP A 202 17.34 -1.18 -4.37
N ASP A 203 16.34 -1.71 -5.07
CA ASP A 203 16.18 -1.57 -6.52
C ASP A 203 15.42 -0.29 -6.90
N LEU A 204 14.45 0.09 -6.07
CA LEU A 204 13.62 1.28 -6.24
C LEU A 204 13.66 2.16 -4.99
N PRO A 205 14.80 2.80 -4.69
CA PRO A 205 14.94 3.61 -3.48
C PRO A 205 14.04 4.84 -3.52
N ALA A 206 13.48 5.19 -2.35
CA ALA A 206 12.63 6.35 -2.17
C ALA A 206 13.32 7.37 -1.25
N GLY A 207 14.15 8.19 -1.82
CA GLY A 207 14.88 9.23 -1.11
C GLY A 207 16.29 9.42 -1.63
N THR A 208 17.04 10.28 -0.94
CA THR A 208 18.45 10.54 -1.24
C THR A 208 19.24 10.71 0.06
N GLN A 209 20.54 10.55 -0.02
CA GLN A 209 21.42 10.76 1.12
C GLN A 209 21.79 12.22 1.25
N ALA A 210 21.74 12.75 2.46
CA ALA A 210 22.08 14.11 2.78
C ALA A 210 23.20 14.17 3.85
N ILE A 211 24.14 15.06 3.68
CA ILE A 211 25.06 15.42 4.76
C ILE A 211 24.38 16.47 5.61
N VAL A 212 24.15 16.16 6.88
CA VAL A 212 23.40 17.01 7.82
C VAL A 212 24.33 17.51 8.91
N ALA A 213 24.44 18.83 9.05
CA ALA A 213 25.06 19.45 10.21
C ALA A 213 24.00 19.78 11.27
N ILE A 214 24.12 19.18 12.45
CA ILE A 214 23.24 19.47 13.59
C ILE A 214 23.83 20.64 14.37
N MET A 215 23.35 21.83 14.02
CA MET A 215 23.88 23.09 14.63
C MET A 215 22.86 24.21 14.45
N CYS A 216 22.92 25.22 15.29
CA CYS A 216 22.24 26.49 15.04
C CYS A 216 23.03 27.28 14.02
N PHE A 217 22.38 27.73 12.96
CA PHE A 217 23.01 28.59 11.94
C PHE A 217 22.16 29.83 11.66
N GLY A 218 22.54 30.97 12.20
CA GLY A 218 21.85 32.24 11.97
C GLY A 218 20.43 32.34 12.53
N GLY A 219 19.95 31.35 13.29
CA GLY A 219 18.61 31.34 13.86
C GLY A 219 17.46 31.00 12.90
N TYR A 220 17.76 30.71 11.62
CA TYR A 220 16.73 30.40 10.62
C TYR A 220 16.38 28.90 10.53
N ASN A 221 16.98 28.05 11.32
CA ASN A 221 16.74 26.62 11.40
C ASN A 221 16.22 26.19 12.79
N GLN A 222 15.42 27.03 13.45
CA GLN A 222 14.79 26.69 14.72
C GLN A 222 13.58 25.78 14.53
N GLU A 223 13.28 24.97 15.56
CA GLU A 223 12.18 24.00 15.58
C GLU A 223 12.22 23.04 14.39
N ASP A 224 11.22 23.05 13.55
CA ASP A 224 11.08 22.18 12.36
C ASP A 224 11.73 22.76 11.10
N SER A 225 12.43 23.89 11.22
CA SER A 225 13.04 24.57 10.08
C SER A 225 14.37 23.92 9.69
N LEU A 226 14.62 23.85 8.40
CA LEU A 226 15.85 23.34 7.79
C LEU A 226 16.45 24.40 6.89
N LEU A 227 17.79 24.51 6.90
CA LEU A 227 18.53 25.30 5.93
C LEU A 227 19.18 24.37 4.92
N PHE A 228 18.99 24.67 3.64
CA PHE A 228 19.60 23.93 2.54
C PHE A 228 20.71 24.74 1.87
N ASN A 229 21.73 24.05 1.45
CA ASN A 229 22.74 24.65 0.56
C ASN A 229 22.11 24.91 -0.81
N LYS A 230 22.07 26.20 -1.22
CA LYS A 230 21.47 26.62 -2.48
C LYS A 230 22.13 25.96 -3.69
N SER A 231 23.45 25.87 -3.71
CA SER A 231 24.19 25.24 -4.80
C SER A 231 23.89 23.76 -4.93
N ALA A 232 23.61 23.05 -3.83
CA ALA A 232 23.19 21.65 -3.88
C ALA A 232 21.82 21.51 -4.56
N ILE A 233 20.86 22.39 -4.22
CA ILE A 233 19.53 22.44 -4.83
C ILE A 233 19.64 22.75 -6.34
N GLU A 234 20.45 23.71 -6.72
CA GLU A 234 20.69 24.09 -8.11
C GLU A 234 21.30 22.93 -8.92
N ARG A 235 22.13 22.09 -8.29
CA ARG A 235 22.72 20.88 -8.88
C ARG A 235 21.75 19.69 -8.95
N GLY A 236 20.53 19.81 -8.42
CA GLY A 236 19.49 18.79 -8.55
C GLY A 236 19.16 18.03 -7.27
N PHE A 237 19.69 18.44 -6.11
CA PHE A 237 19.36 17.82 -4.83
C PHE A 237 17.85 17.95 -4.54
N PHE A 238 17.17 16.83 -4.24
CA PHE A 238 15.71 16.72 -4.07
C PHE A 238 14.87 17.24 -5.25
N ARG A 239 15.45 17.38 -6.42
CA ARG A 239 14.67 17.72 -7.61
C ARG A 239 13.75 16.56 -7.99
N SER A 240 12.55 16.85 -8.44
CA SER A 240 11.57 15.83 -8.84
C SER A 240 10.83 16.24 -10.11
N THR A 241 10.26 15.25 -10.79
CA THR A 241 9.31 15.45 -11.89
C THR A 241 7.96 14.95 -11.46
N THR A 242 6.96 15.80 -11.56
CA THR A 242 5.56 15.43 -11.33
C THR A 242 4.88 15.18 -12.65
N TYR A 243 4.27 14.03 -12.79
CA TYR A 243 3.41 13.67 -13.91
C TYR A 243 1.95 13.79 -13.50
N ARG A 244 1.15 14.37 -14.36
CA ARG A 244 -0.30 14.45 -14.20
C ARG A 244 -1.00 14.05 -15.48
N THR A 245 -1.93 13.10 -15.37
CA THR A 245 -2.75 12.66 -16.50
C THR A 245 -4.12 13.28 -16.42
N TYR A 246 -4.51 13.91 -17.50
CA TYR A 246 -5.88 14.33 -17.77
C TYR A 246 -6.51 13.30 -18.71
N ALA A 247 -7.75 12.94 -18.44
CA ALA A 247 -8.50 12.00 -19.26
C ALA A 247 -9.88 12.56 -19.58
N LYS A 248 -10.34 12.32 -20.79
CA LYS A 248 -11.70 12.63 -21.23
C LYS A 248 -12.20 11.53 -22.15
N SER A 249 -13.37 11.01 -21.84
CA SER A 249 -14.10 10.08 -22.69
C SER A 249 -15.28 10.78 -23.36
N ASN A 250 -15.48 10.46 -24.63
CA ASN A 250 -16.69 10.80 -25.36
C ASN A 250 -17.68 9.66 -25.15
N ALA A 251 -18.85 9.97 -24.63
CA ALA A 251 -19.93 8.99 -24.55
C ALA A 251 -20.54 8.81 -25.94
N SER A 252 -20.52 7.58 -26.45
CA SER A 252 -21.43 7.18 -27.52
C SER A 252 -22.63 6.51 -26.84
N SER A 253 -23.66 7.25 -26.52
CA SER A 253 -24.93 6.65 -26.17
C SER A 253 -25.83 6.65 -27.41
N ARG A 254 -26.63 5.61 -27.58
CA ARG A 254 -27.64 5.53 -28.68
C ARG A 254 -28.62 6.72 -28.68
N GLN A 255 -28.63 7.51 -27.59
CA GLN A 255 -29.57 8.63 -27.36
C GLN A 255 -28.95 10.03 -27.42
N ALA A 256 -27.60 10.14 -27.45
CA ALA A 256 -26.93 11.43 -27.52
C ALA A 256 -26.03 11.52 -28.78
N PRO A 257 -25.97 12.67 -29.47
CA PRO A 257 -25.09 12.83 -30.62
C PRO A 257 -23.65 12.59 -30.21
N ALA A 258 -22.92 11.78 -30.97
CA ALA A 258 -21.52 11.47 -30.73
C ALA A 258 -20.71 12.78 -30.69
N SER A 259 -20.02 12.99 -29.55
CA SER A 259 -19.11 14.14 -29.46
C SER A 259 -17.74 13.75 -30.02
N GLU A 260 -17.09 14.71 -30.69
CA GLU A 260 -15.79 14.50 -31.34
C GLU A 260 -14.73 15.41 -30.71
N PHE A 261 -13.48 14.92 -30.64
CA PHE A 261 -12.36 15.80 -30.34
C PHE A 261 -12.03 16.63 -31.60
N LYS A 262 -12.17 17.95 -31.47
CA LYS A 262 -11.92 18.89 -32.56
C LYS A 262 -11.63 20.28 -32.01
N LYS A 263 -10.64 20.95 -32.57
CA LYS A 263 -10.35 22.34 -32.25
C LYS A 263 -11.46 23.26 -32.75
N GLN A 264 -11.78 24.26 -31.95
CA GLN A 264 -12.70 25.35 -32.34
C GLN A 264 -11.97 26.67 -32.18
N ASP A 265 -11.83 27.41 -33.30
CA ASP A 265 -11.06 28.66 -33.38
C ASP A 265 -11.75 29.83 -32.65
N THR A 266 -13.03 29.70 -32.34
CA THR A 266 -13.84 30.72 -31.63
C THR A 266 -13.28 31.08 -30.22
N TYR A 267 -12.41 30.23 -29.66
CA TYR A 267 -11.80 30.42 -28.33
C TYR A 267 -10.33 30.83 -28.36
N GLY A 268 -9.86 31.31 -29.53
CA GLY A 268 -8.59 32.00 -29.80
C GLY A 268 -7.41 31.59 -28.91
N SER A 269 -7.11 32.37 -27.88
CA SER A 269 -5.93 32.18 -27.01
C SER A 269 -5.94 30.91 -26.18
N ILE A 270 -7.11 30.43 -25.75
CA ILE A 270 -7.25 29.26 -24.90
C ILE A 270 -6.96 27.96 -25.68
N THR A 271 -7.40 27.88 -26.93
CA THR A 271 -7.26 26.69 -27.77
C THR A 271 -6.07 26.79 -28.72
N SER A 272 -5.27 27.86 -28.64
CA SER A 272 -4.14 28.11 -29.53
C SER A 272 -3.11 26.97 -29.57
N LYS A 273 -3.01 26.20 -28.50
CA LYS A 273 -2.05 25.09 -28.32
C LYS A 273 -2.62 23.73 -28.66
N LEU A 274 -3.84 23.65 -29.18
CA LEU A 274 -4.44 22.41 -29.63
C LEU A 274 -4.19 22.22 -31.13
N ASP A 275 -3.96 20.98 -31.51
CA ASP A 275 -3.97 20.54 -32.88
C ASP A 275 -5.40 20.54 -33.45
N PRO A 276 -5.59 20.46 -34.77
CA PRO A 276 -6.90 20.41 -35.41
C PRO A 276 -7.82 19.29 -34.85
N ASP A 277 -7.23 18.22 -34.37
CA ASP A 277 -7.91 17.11 -33.72
C ASP A 277 -8.42 17.42 -32.30
N GLY A 278 -8.21 18.65 -31.80
CA GLY A 278 -8.65 19.09 -30.48
C GLY A 278 -7.84 18.56 -29.32
N LEU A 279 -6.66 17.97 -29.55
CA LEU A 279 -5.75 17.45 -28.57
C LEU A 279 -4.46 18.28 -28.48
N THR A 280 -3.73 18.17 -27.39
CA THR A 280 -2.39 18.75 -27.26
C THR A 280 -1.33 17.78 -27.76
N PHE A 281 -0.28 18.29 -28.40
CA PHE A 281 0.82 17.47 -28.91
C PHE A 281 2.01 17.38 -27.93
N PRO A 282 2.82 16.35 -28.02
CA PRO A 282 3.99 16.17 -27.16
C PRO A 282 4.98 17.35 -27.25
N ASN A 283 5.67 17.62 -26.14
CA ASN A 283 6.62 18.72 -25.95
C ASN A 283 6.02 20.14 -25.96
N GLN A 284 4.70 20.29 -26.08
CA GLN A 284 4.04 21.58 -25.97
C GLN A 284 4.07 22.11 -24.54
N LYS A 285 4.52 23.37 -24.36
CA LYS A 285 4.41 24.06 -23.06
C LYS A 285 2.99 24.54 -22.81
N ILE A 286 2.41 24.14 -21.70
CA ILE A 286 1.05 24.45 -21.28
C ILE A 286 1.09 25.26 -19.98
N LYS A 287 0.39 26.38 -19.94
CA LYS A 287 0.21 27.23 -18.77
C LYS A 287 -1.13 26.95 -18.10
N LYS A 288 -1.30 27.46 -16.87
CA LYS A 288 -2.60 27.46 -16.19
C LYS A 288 -3.66 28.15 -17.06
N GLY A 289 -4.77 27.48 -17.28
CA GLY A 289 -5.88 27.99 -18.10
C GLY A 289 -5.85 27.59 -19.58
N ASP A 290 -4.71 27.12 -20.12
CA ASP A 290 -4.64 26.61 -21.49
C ASP A 290 -5.48 25.33 -21.63
N ALA A 291 -6.10 25.14 -22.80
CA ALA A 291 -6.86 23.94 -23.12
C ALA A 291 -5.94 22.73 -23.29
N ILE A 292 -6.37 21.59 -22.75
CA ILE A 292 -5.73 20.28 -22.94
C ILE A 292 -6.53 19.47 -23.95
N PHE A 293 -7.84 19.52 -23.85
CA PHE A 293 -8.78 18.89 -24.77
C PHE A 293 -9.87 19.86 -25.17
N CYS A 294 -10.29 19.79 -26.42
CA CYS A 294 -11.49 20.43 -26.90
C CYS A 294 -12.41 19.35 -27.48
N ASN A 295 -13.63 19.28 -26.99
CA ASN A 295 -14.63 18.31 -27.41
C ASN A 295 -15.88 19.03 -27.89
N VAL A 296 -16.26 18.79 -29.15
CA VAL A 296 -17.41 19.38 -29.80
C VAL A 296 -18.55 18.36 -29.85
N THR A 297 -19.72 18.78 -29.41
CA THR A 297 -20.94 17.97 -29.51
C THR A 297 -21.86 18.61 -30.54
N PRO A 298 -22.28 17.88 -31.57
CA PRO A 298 -23.22 18.39 -32.55
C PRO A 298 -24.48 18.95 -31.87
N GLY A 299 -24.93 20.12 -32.33
CA GLY A 299 -26.10 20.80 -31.77
C GLY A 299 -25.86 21.61 -30.48
N LYS A 300 -24.68 21.54 -29.87
CA LYS A 300 -24.30 22.43 -28.77
C LYS A 300 -23.54 23.66 -29.26
N LYS A 301 -23.97 24.85 -28.81
CA LYS A 301 -23.34 26.13 -29.19
C LYS A 301 -21.89 26.26 -28.68
N PHE A 302 -21.55 25.62 -27.56
CA PHE A 302 -20.25 25.73 -26.90
C PHE A 302 -19.56 24.37 -26.78
N PRO A 303 -18.25 24.28 -27.11
CA PRO A 303 -17.47 23.04 -26.89
C PRO A 303 -17.19 22.84 -25.42
N HIS A 304 -16.93 21.60 -25.06
CA HIS A 304 -16.45 21.25 -23.73
C HIS A 304 -14.92 21.30 -23.70
N ILE A 305 -14.36 22.30 -23.04
CA ILE A 305 -12.90 22.50 -22.94
C ILE A 305 -12.41 22.05 -21.57
N ILE A 306 -11.44 21.14 -21.53
CA ILE A 306 -10.70 20.80 -20.30
C ILE A 306 -9.43 21.64 -20.28
N LYS A 307 -9.29 22.43 -19.22
CA LYS A 307 -8.16 23.35 -19.01
C LYS A 307 -7.17 22.80 -18.01
N ASN A 308 -5.90 23.15 -18.18
CA ASN A 308 -4.89 22.92 -17.16
C ASN A 308 -5.20 23.74 -15.90
N LYS A 309 -5.38 23.05 -14.76
CA LYS A 309 -5.73 23.67 -13.48
C LYS A 309 -4.50 24.08 -12.64
N LYS A 310 -3.32 23.60 -12.99
CA LYS A 310 -2.08 23.83 -12.24
C LYS A 310 -1.11 24.74 -13.00
N ALA A 311 0.07 24.92 -12.40
CA ALA A 311 1.16 25.69 -12.96
C ALA A 311 1.57 25.23 -14.38
N SER A 312 2.56 25.85 -14.95
CA SER A 312 3.05 25.51 -16.29
C SER A 312 3.72 24.14 -16.31
N GLY A 313 3.43 23.37 -17.32
CA GLY A 313 4.06 22.07 -17.57
C GLY A 313 4.33 21.86 -19.05
N VAL A 314 4.92 20.72 -19.39
CA VAL A 314 5.17 20.29 -20.76
C VAL A 314 4.37 19.01 -21.01
N VAL A 315 3.69 18.94 -22.14
CA VAL A 315 3.00 17.73 -22.56
C VAL A 315 4.05 16.64 -22.80
N ASP A 316 3.94 15.56 -22.05
CA ASP A 316 4.85 14.44 -22.15
C ASP A 316 4.37 13.43 -23.22
N SER A 317 3.10 13.07 -23.16
CA SER A 317 2.49 12.12 -24.08
C SER A 317 0.98 12.34 -24.18
N THR A 318 0.43 12.16 -25.37
CA THR A 318 -1.01 12.16 -25.63
C THR A 318 -1.38 10.89 -26.37
N ILE A 319 -2.44 10.23 -25.94
CA ILE A 319 -2.99 9.04 -26.59
C ILE A 319 -4.50 9.19 -26.79
N LEU A 320 -4.97 8.68 -27.91
CA LEU A 320 -6.38 8.53 -28.23
C LEU A 320 -6.67 7.06 -28.48
N PHE A 321 -7.68 6.51 -27.85
CA PHE A 321 -8.08 5.13 -28.05
C PHE A 321 -9.60 4.98 -28.03
N GLN A 322 -10.08 3.92 -28.67
CA GLN A 322 -11.50 3.61 -28.73
C GLN A 322 -11.91 2.76 -27.52
N ASN A 323 -13.03 3.12 -26.91
CA ASN A 323 -13.61 2.37 -25.79
C ASN A 323 -14.41 1.17 -26.28
N ALA A 324 -14.67 0.21 -25.38
CA ALA A 324 -15.54 -0.93 -25.65
C ALA A 324 -16.95 -0.53 -26.13
N ASN A 325 -17.42 0.66 -25.78
CA ASN A 325 -18.74 1.19 -26.15
C ASN A 325 -18.71 2.00 -27.48
N GLY A 326 -17.62 1.93 -28.27
CA GLY A 326 -17.49 2.65 -29.54
C GLY A 326 -17.14 4.14 -29.39
N GLY A 327 -17.07 4.69 -28.19
CA GLY A 327 -16.62 6.06 -27.93
C GLY A 327 -15.10 6.18 -27.92
N GLN A 328 -14.61 7.41 -28.02
CA GLN A 328 -13.17 7.70 -27.93
C GLN A 328 -12.80 8.21 -26.53
N THR A 329 -11.63 7.82 -26.06
CA THR A 329 -11.01 8.38 -24.84
C THR A 329 -9.65 8.95 -25.20
N ALA A 330 -9.46 10.22 -24.84
CA ALA A 330 -8.17 10.89 -24.91
C ALA A 330 -7.55 10.96 -23.52
N LYS A 331 -6.25 10.68 -23.44
CA LYS A 331 -5.42 10.90 -22.23
C LYS A 331 -4.20 11.71 -22.59
N THR A 332 -3.95 12.78 -21.86
CA THR A 332 -2.73 13.58 -21.98
C THR A 332 -2.01 13.60 -20.64
N ARG A 333 -0.75 13.22 -20.65
CA ARG A 333 0.14 13.30 -19.51
C ARG A 333 1.00 14.56 -19.63
N ILE A 334 0.99 15.37 -18.57
CA ILE A 334 1.77 16.59 -18.46
C ILE A 334 2.85 16.35 -17.40
N ARG A 335 4.08 16.71 -17.71
CA ARG A 335 5.22 16.69 -16.78
C ARG A 335 5.57 18.11 -16.32
N GLU A 336 5.86 18.23 -15.06
CA GLU A 336 6.34 19.47 -14.41
C GLU A 336 7.58 19.14 -13.60
N GLN A 337 8.65 19.89 -13.79
CA GLN A 337 9.85 19.77 -12.96
C GLN A 337 9.65 20.61 -11.71
N ARG A 338 9.89 20.00 -10.55
CA ARG A 338 9.79 20.65 -9.26
C ARG A 338 11.17 20.75 -8.61
N ILE A 339 11.53 21.98 -8.23
CA ILE A 339 12.71 22.30 -7.43
C ILE A 339 12.22 22.55 -6.00
N PRO A 340 12.91 22.09 -4.95
CA PRO A 340 12.53 22.38 -3.57
C PRO A 340 12.36 23.88 -3.31
N GLU A 341 11.30 24.23 -2.63
CA GLU A 341 10.89 25.59 -2.29
C GLU A 341 10.64 25.71 -0.79
N MET A 342 10.64 26.95 -0.27
CA MET A 342 10.26 27.20 1.12
C MET A 342 8.83 26.71 1.38
N GLY A 343 8.66 25.95 2.48
CA GLY A 343 7.42 25.32 2.83
C GLY A 343 7.30 23.85 2.42
N ASP A 344 8.26 23.33 1.66
CA ASP A 344 8.34 21.89 1.38
C ASP A 344 8.76 21.12 2.63
N LYS A 345 8.15 19.94 2.82
CA LYS A 345 8.35 19.11 4.00
C LYS A 345 9.35 18.00 3.70
N PHE A 346 10.34 17.88 4.58
CA PHE A 346 11.36 16.84 4.52
C PHE A 346 11.34 16.02 5.80
N SER A 347 11.79 14.77 5.73
CA SER A 347 11.93 13.90 6.90
C SER A 347 13.11 12.96 6.75
N SER A 348 13.66 12.52 7.88
CA SER A 348 14.53 11.34 7.93
C SER A 348 13.70 10.06 7.91
N ARG A 349 14.35 8.88 7.82
CA ARG A 349 13.68 7.58 7.97
C ARG A 349 13.41 7.18 9.43
N HIS A 350 13.69 8.06 10.37
CA HIS A 350 13.43 7.86 11.81
C HIS A 350 12.24 8.68 12.33
N GLY A 351 11.60 9.45 11.47
CA GLY A 351 10.45 10.28 11.83
C GLY A 351 10.80 11.71 12.25
#